data_e62d3f5ceb41456282d464d594e2dc13
#
_entry.id   e62d3f5ceb41456282d464d594e2dc13
#
_cell.length_a   1.000
_cell.length_b   1.000
_cell.length_c   1.000
_cell.angle_alpha   90.00
_cell.angle_beta   90.00
_cell.angle_gamma   90.00
#
_symmetry.space_group_name_H-M   'P 1'
#
loop_
_entity.id
_entity.type
_entity.pdbx_description
1 polymer ?
#
loop_
_entity_poly.entity_id
_entity_poly.type
_entity_poly.pdbx_seq_one_letter_code
_entity_poly.pdbx_strand_id
1 'polypeptide(L)'
;MNTKYTEQENQLARFAKAMGHPARIAILKFLALRNDCFFGDIHEVLPISKATVSQHLAELKNAGLIRGEIQPPKIKYCINSENWEAAKEMFSELLGSYVCCEESC
;
A
#
# COMPACT_ATOMS: atom_id res chain seq x y z
N MET A 1 9.30 21.13 -9.21
CA MET A 1 9.85 19.94 -8.53
C MET A 1 10.42 20.32 -7.16
N ASN A 2 10.12 19.54 -6.16
CA ASN A 2 10.59 19.81 -4.82
C ASN A 2 11.99 19.21 -4.61
N THR A 3 13.00 20.09 -4.48
CA THR A 3 14.37 19.65 -4.23
C THR A 3 14.74 19.65 -2.75
N LYS A 4 13.77 19.96 -1.88
CA LYS A 4 13.98 20.07 -0.46
C LYS A 4 14.18 18.71 0.21
N TYR A 5 13.57 17.69 -0.32
CA TYR A 5 13.61 16.34 0.22
C TYR A 5 14.27 15.40 -0.77
N THR A 6 14.83 14.31 -0.25
CA THR A 6 15.40 13.30 -1.13
C THR A 6 14.29 12.60 -1.90
N GLU A 7 14.67 11.98 -3.01
CA GLU A 7 13.72 11.19 -3.79
C GLU A 7 13.17 10.03 -2.98
N GLN A 8 14.01 9.43 -2.15
CA GLN A 8 13.60 8.33 -1.28
C GLN A 8 12.60 8.80 -0.23
N GLU A 9 12.81 9.98 0.35
CA GLU A 9 11.86 10.54 1.30
C GLU A 9 10.52 10.83 0.65
N ASN A 10 10.53 11.36 -0.56
CA ASN A 10 9.31 11.62 -1.30
C ASN A 10 8.56 10.32 -1.62
N GLN A 11 9.29 9.29 -2.03
CA GLN A 11 8.69 8.01 -2.37
C GLN A 11 8.08 7.34 -1.15
N LEU A 12 8.81 7.36 -0.03
CA LEU A 12 8.30 6.78 1.21
C LEU A 12 7.03 7.51 1.68
N ALA A 13 7.03 8.83 1.56
CA ALA A 13 5.85 9.62 1.93
C ALA A 13 4.64 9.28 1.06
N ARG A 14 4.85 9.02 -0.23
CA ARG A 14 3.77 8.61 -1.12
C ARG A 14 3.17 7.26 -0.70
N PHE A 15 4.02 6.29 -0.38
CA PHE A 15 3.55 4.99 0.10
C PHE A 15 2.78 5.15 1.41
N ALA A 16 3.35 5.90 2.36
CA ALA A 16 2.73 6.11 3.65
C ALA A 16 1.37 6.79 3.54
N LYS A 17 1.28 7.79 2.68
CA LYS A 17 0.03 8.50 2.46
C LYS A 17 -1.05 7.59 1.88
N ALA A 18 -0.66 6.75 0.93
CA ALA A 18 -1.61 5.81 0.33
C ALA A 18 -2.08 4.78 1.34
N MET A 19 -1.24 4.39 2.28
CA MET A 19 -1.57 3.43 3.33
C MET A 19 -2.37 4.06 4.48
N GLY A 20 -2.49 5.37 4.53
CA GLY A 20 -2.96 6.10 5.70
C GLY A 20 -4.47 6.08 5.91
N HIS A 21 -5.12 4.93 5.75
CA HIS A 21 -6.54 4.76 5.99
C HIS A 21 -6.79 3.30 6.37
N PRO A 22 -7.60 3.04 7.43
CA PRO A 22 -7.83 1.66 7.86
C PRO A 22 -8.33 0.73 6.76
N ALA A 23 -9.20 1.23 5.88
CA ALA A 23 -9.72 0.41 4.78
C ALA A 23 -8.60 0.01 3.84
N ARG A 24 -7.65 0.90 3.59
CA ARG A 24 -6.53 0.61 2.70
C ARG A 24 -5.56 -0.39 3.32
N ILE A 25 -5.33 -0.27 4.61
CA ILE A 25 -4.54 -1.26 5.33
C ILE A 25 -5.21 -2.63 5.24
N ALA A 26 -6.53 -2.69 5.41
CA ALA A 26 -7.26 -3.96 5.32
C ALA A 26 -7.14 -4.58 3.92
N ILE A 27 -7.25 -3.75 2.88
CA ILE A 27 -7.09 -4.23 1.50
C ILE A 27 -5.69 -4.79 1.28
N LEU A 28 -4.67 -4.06 1.72
CA LEU A 28 -3.29 -4.50 1.54
C LEU A 28 -3.01 -5.79 2.29
N LYS A 29 -3.50 -5.91 3.52
CA LYS A 29 -3.33 -7.15 4.29
C LYS A 29 -4.00 -8.32 3.59
N PHE A 30 -5.20 -8.11 3.09
CA PHE A 30 -5.93 -9.15 2.37
C PHE A 30 -5.15 -9.64 1.14
N LEU A 31 -4.67 -8.69 0.34
CA LEU A 31 -3.92 -9.04 -0.87
C LEU A 31 -2.55 -9.64 -0.56
N ALA A 32 -1.87 -9.11 0.46
CA ALA A 32 -0.52 -9.55 0.80
C ALA A 32 -0.47 -10.99 1.32
N LEU A 33 -1.54 -11.44 1.96
CA LEU A 33 -1.59 -12.78 2.54
C LEU A 33 -1.98 -13.85 1.52
N ARG A 34 -2.31 -13.44 0.31
CA ARG A 34 -2.69 -14.40 -0.74
C ARG A 34 -1.45 -14.85 -1.50
N ASN A 35 -1.50 -16.08 -1.97
CA ASN A 35 -0.42 -16.61 -2.81
C ASN A 35 -0.53 -16.14 -4.26
N ASP A 36 -1.70 -15.64 -4.62
CA ASP A 36 -1.97 -15.19 -5.98
C ASP A 36 -2.80 -13.91 -5.94
N CYS A 37 -3.10 -13.41 -7.12
CA CYS A 37 -3.91 -12.20 -7.25
C CYS A 37 -5.37 -12.50 -6.96
N PHE A 38 -6.12 -11.46 -6.65
CA PHE A 38 -7.53 -11.57 -6.32
C PHE A 38 -8.39 -11.13 -7.51
N PHE A 39 -9.34 -11.99 -7.87
CA PHE A 39 -10.37 -11.67 -8.86
C PHE A 39 -11.69 -11.44 -8.14
N GLY A 40 -12.35 -10.35 -8.46
CA GLY A 40 -13.68 -10.10 -7.94
C GLY A 40 -13.78 -8.77 -7.23
N ASP A 41 -14.82 -8.64 -6.43
CA ASP A 41 -15.13 -7.38 -5.76
C ASP A 41 -14.66 -7.40 -4.31
N ILE A 42 -13.78 -6.49 -3.99
CA ILE A 42 -13.21 -6.38 -2.63
C ILE A 42 -14.33 -6.14 -1.61
N HIS A 43 -15.36 -5.36 -1.98
CA HIS A 43 -16.45 -5.05 -1.04
C HIS A 43 -17.24 -6.29 -0.62
N GLU A 44 -17.15 -7.38 -1.37
CA GLU A 44 -17.84 -8.62 -1.01
C GLU A 44 -17.07 -9.44 0.02
N VAL A 45 -15.77 -9.21 0.15
CA VAL A 45 -14.92 -9.99 1.06
C VAL A 45 -14.40 -9.19 2.24
N LEU A 46 -14.47 -7.87 2.17
CA LEU A 46 -14.02 -6.99 3.25
C LEU A 46 -15.16 -6.04 3.64
N PRO A 47 -15.21 -5.62 4.92
CA PRO A 47 -16.27 -4.73 5.39
C PRO A 47 -16.03 -3.28 4.97
N ILE A 48 -15.94 -3.06 3.66
CA ILE A 48 -15.72 -1.74 3.08
C ILE A 48 -16.87 -1.48 2.12
N SER A 49 -17.44 -0.29 2.18
CA SER A 49 -18.59 0.03 1.34
C SER A 49 -18.19 0.03 -0.13
N LYS A 50 -19.11 -0.43 -0.96
CA LYS A 50 -18.90 -0.45 -2.41
C LYS A 50 -18.61 0.95 -2.95
N ALA A 51 -19.22 1.97 -2.33
CA ALA A 51 -19.07 3.35 -2.80
C ALA A 51 -17.65 3.87 -2.66
N THR A 52 -16.90 3.40 -1.65
CA THR A 52 -15.57 3.90 -1.37
C THR A 52 -14.45 2.97 -1.81
N VAL A 53 -14.75 1.70 -2.05
CA VAL A 53 -13.70 0.73 -2.37
C VAL A 53 -12.93 1.10 -3.62
N SER A 54 -13.63 1.61 -4.64
CA SER A 54 -12.98 1.99 -5.89
C SER A 54 -11.98 3.10 -5.69
N GLN A 55 -12.31 4.07 -4.85
CA GLN A 55 -11.39 5.17 -4.54
C GLN A 55 -10.16 4.68 -3.81
N HIS A 56 -10.34 3.80 -2.82
CA HIS A 56 -9.23 3.23 -2.08
C HIS A 56 -8.30 2.43 -2.98
N LEU A 57 -8.87 1.62 -3.86
CA LEU A 57 -8.07 0.84 -4.81
C LEU A 57 -7.32 1.75 -5.78
N ALA A 58 -7.95 2.83 -6.25
CA ALA A 58 -7.30 3.78 -7.14
C ALA A 58 -6.10 4.45 -6.45
N GLU A 59 -6.25 4.84 -5.18
CA GLU A 59 -5.16 5.48 -4.45
C GLU A 59 -3.99 4.52 -4.25
N LEU A 60 -4.27 3.27 -3.91
CA LEU A 60 -3.22 2.26 -3.75
C LEU A 60 -2.53 1.96 -5.07
N LYS A 61 -3.29 1.89 -6.14
CA LYS A 61 -2.75 1.65 -7.48
C LYS A 61 -1.89 2.82 -7.95
N ASN A 62 -2.36 4.05 -7.74
CA ASN A 62 -1.62 5.24 -8.14
C ASN A 62 -0.30 5.38 -7.40
N ALA A 63 -0.26 4.94 -6.14
CA ALA A 63 0.98 4.93 -5.37
C ALA A 63 1.92 3.79 -5.78
N GLY A 64 1.42 2.85 -6.56
CA GLY A 64 2.23 1.73 -7.04
C GLY A 64 2.30 0.53 -6.09
N LEU A 65 1.45 0.50 -5.06
CA LEU A 65 1.46 -0.62 -4.11
C LEU A 65 0.72 -1.84 -4.62
N ILE A 66 -0.26 -1.62 -5.47
CA ILE A 66 -0.99 -2.72 -6.12
C ILE A 66 -1.06 -2.49 -7.62
N ARG A 67 -1.35 -3.54 -8.34
CA ARG A 67 -1.63 -3.49 -9.77
C ARG A 67 -3.06 -3.96 -9.99
N GLY A 68 -3.75 -3.31 -10.94
CA GLY A 68 -5.07 -3.73 -11.36
C GLY A 68 -5.02 -4.06 -12.83
N GLU A 69 -5.42 -5.25 -13.20
CA GLU A 69 -5.49 -5.67 -14.60
C GLU A 69 -6.94 -5.95 -14.97
N ILE A 70 -7.39 -5.31 -16.04
CA ILE A 70 -8.76 -5.51 -16.48
C ILE A 70 -8.85 -6.81 -17.27
N GLN A 71 -9.62 -7.75 -16.73
CA GLN A 71 -9.92 -9.02 -17.38
C GLN A 71 -11.43 -9.17 -17.34
N PRO A 72 -12.13 -8.65 -18.36
CA PRO A 72 -13.59 -8.60 -18.33
C PRO A 72 -14.20 -9.97 -18.05
N PRO A 73 -15.27 -10.02 -17.26
CA PRO A 73 -15.99 -8.90 -16.65
C PRO A 73 -15.41 -8.40 -15.34
N LYS A 74 -14.25 -8.91 -14.91
CA LYS A 74 -13.69 -8.58 -13.60
C LYS A 74 -12.34 -7.88 -13.71
N ILE A 75 -11.90 -7.35 -12.58
CA ILE A 75 -10.57 -6.77 -12.45
C ILE A 75 -9.77 -7.68 -11.53
N LYS A 76 -8.54 -7.95 -11.92
CA LYS A 76 -7.61 -8.75 -11.15
C LYS A 76 -6.69 -7.81 -10.37
N TYR A 77 -6.65 -7.95 -9.06
CA TYR A 77 -5.82 -7.11 -8.19
C TYR A 77 -4.67 -7.92 -7.61
N CYS A 78 -3.48 -7.37 -7.74
CA CYS A 78 -2.26 -8.02 -7.26
C CYS A 78 -1.42 -7.03 -6.48
N ILE A 79 -0.69 -7.50 -5.48
CA ILE A 79 0.37 -6.70 -4.87
C ILE A 79 1.44 -6.45 -5.95
N ASN A 80 1.93 -5.23 -6.03
CA ASN A 80 3.09 -4.92 -6.84
C ASN A 80 4.31 -5.35 -6.02
N SER A 81 4.80 -6.54 -6.28
CA SER A 81 5.84 -7.15 -5.43
C SER A 81 7.12 -6.34 -5.39
N GLU A 82 7.51 -5.75 -6.51
CA GLU A 82 8.72 -4.94 -6.58
C GLU A 82 8.62 -3.72 -5.68
N ASN A 83 7.51 -2.97 -5.81
CA ASN A 83 7.29 -1.78 -4.98
C ASN A 83 7.00 -2.14 -3.53
N TRP A 84 6.37 -3.28 -3.30
CA TRP A 84 6.13 -3.77 -1.94
C TRP A 84 7.44 -4.00 -1.21
N GLU A 85 8.39 -4.66 -1.87
CA GLU A 85 9.70 -4.89 -1.27
C GLU A 85 10.46 -3.58 -1.06
N ALA A 86 10.35 -2.66 -2.00
CA ALA A 86 10.97 -1.34 -1.85
C ALA A 86 10.38 -0.58 -0.66
N ALA A 87 9.06 -0.59 -0.52
CA ALA A 87 8.39 0.06 0.60
C ALA A 87 8.80 -0.56 1.93
N LYS A 88 8.83 -1.89 1.98
CA LYS A 88 9.25 -2.63 3.16
C LYS A 88 10.64 -2.22 3.60
N GLU A 89 11.56 -2.12 2.66
CA GLU A 89 12.92 -1.71 2.95
C GLU A 89 12.99 -0.27 3.45
N MET A 90 12.27 0.63 2.80
CA MET A 90 12.24 2.04 3.20
C MET A 90 11.66 2.24 4.59
N PHE A 91 10.54 1.56 4.88
CA PHE A 91 9.94 1.65 6.22
C PHE A 91 10.86 1.03 7.26
N SER A 92 11.52 -0.07 6.94
CA SER A 92 12.45 -0.71 7.85
C SER A 92 13.64 0.18 8.18
N GLU A 93 14.17 0.89 7.19
CA GLU A 93 15.24 1.84 7.42
C GLU A 93 14.81 2.99 8.32
N LEU A 94 13.64 3.55 8.04
CA LEU A 94 13.12 4.66 8.85
C LEU A 94 12.91 4.23 10.29
N LEU A 95 12.16 3.15 10.48
CA LEU A 95 11.82 2.70 11.82
C LEU A 95 13.01 2.14 12.56
N GLY A 96 13.95 1.54 11.82
CA GLY A 96 15.17 1.00 12.40
C GLY A 96 16.23 2.03 12.70
N SER A 97 16.03 3.28 12.29
CA SER A 97 17.00 4.34 12.54
C SER A 97 16.94 4.88 13.96
N TYR A 98 15.90 4.50 14.71
CA TYR A 98 15.75 4.99 16.08
C TYR A 98 16.85 4.43 16.97
N VAL A 99 17.49 5.33 17.70
CA VAL A 99 18.49 4.97 18.71
C VAL A 99 17.93 5.32 20.07
N CYS A 100 17.76 4.31 20.92
CA CYS A 100 17.17 4.51 22.23
C CYS A 100 18.11 5.29 23.14
N CYS A 101 17.59 6.34 23.75
CA CYS A 101 18.29 7.06 24.79
C CYS A 101 18.20 6.24 26.08
N GLU A 102 19.32 6.07 26.80
CA GLU A 102 19.35 5.22 27.98
C GLU A 102 18.25 5.54 29.01
N GLU A 103 17.90 6.81 29.12
CA GLU A 103 16.91 7.24 30.09
C GLU A 103 15.47 7.05 29.65
N SER A 104 15.21 6.87 28.37
CA SER A 104 13.84 6.83 27.86
C SER A 104 13.43 5.47 27.31
N CYS A 105 14.29 4.52 27.33
CA CYS A 105 13.96 3.15 26.98
C CYS A 105 13.69 2.26 28.21
#